data_3a951df23ef6ecf2688e2021eaf385ed
#
_entry.id   3a951df23ef6ecf2688e2021eaf385ed
#
_cell.length_a   1.000
_cell.length_b   1.000
_cell.length_c   1.000
_cell.angle_alpha   90.00
_cell.angle_beta   90.00
_cell.angle_gamma   90.00
#
_symmetry.space_group_name_H-M   'P 1'
#
loop_
_entity.id
_entity.type
_entity.pdbx_description
1 polymer ?
#
loop_
_entity_poly.entity_id
_entity_poly.type
_entity_poly.pdbx_seq_one_letter_code
_entity_poly.pdbx_strand_id
1 'polypeptide(L)'
;APAICAPSRALLMTGVYANRTGVFRNDMWAFDSRGKLFTDRPSWSKLLQKGGYVTAIAGKWHCGAREPWDEHVGFDEYCLWEGPDKIKSHFGEDPIGSGERKDLKLSDTRYWYPSTVQNGKYLKVAEDGFGPDQRCDFLMDFMERMTKKKQSFVAYWPTVIPHGPYSTTPDAGAVMDIELMKPDTTGMSREQKTKVLAEYNRKQEQRFVNLIQYMDKLIGKLMRKAEELGIYEDTYFIFCADNGTAVTAKDRGVERGVHVPFVVKGPGVKRRGITEELTDFADVAPTLLDIAGVKHPKDIPFDGKSQFDFLMGKTNAHREWIYAYTGPVQVLRTKDYLLEARSPLYGKPKGRFYFTGANRFGRGYQRVDNYPQHAAQRAKFEMIIKSLPAHLEEGHPFWNSKLGKRWLQKNPDKSVLAKKQLYNHPRYSFYDETD
;
A
#
# COMPACT_ATOMS: atom_id res chain seq x y z
N ALA A 1 0.60 7.37 4.00
CA ALA A 1 0.11 6.50 2.90
C ALA A 1 -1.41 6.58 2.79
N PRO A 2 -2.02 6.35 1.61
CA PRO A 2 -3.45 6.02 1.51
C PRO A 2 -3.82 4.77 2.32
N ALA A 3 -5.07 4.66 2.78
CA ALA A 3 -5.50 3.59 3.68
C ALA A 3 -5.81 2.26 2.99
N ILE A 4 -5.45 2.09 1.70
CA ILE A 4 -5.74 0.88 0.93
C ILE A 4 -4.69 0.65 -0.17
N CYS A 5 -4.49 -0.62 -0.55
CA CYS A 5 -3.35 -1.11 -1.32
C CYS A 5 -3.07 -0.37 -2.64
N ALA A 6 -4.00 -0.39 -3.61
CA ALA A 6 -3.73 0.15 -4.95
C ALA A 6 -3.40 1.65 -4.96
N PRO A 7 -4.15 2.54 -4.29
CA PRO A 7 -3.77 3.95 -4.17
C PRO A 7 -2.42 4.17 -3.52
N SER A 8 -2.12 3.39 -2.47
CA SER A 8 -0.86 3.50 -1.74
C SER A 8 0.33 3.12 -2.62
N ARG A 9 0.18 2.02 -3.36
CA ARG A 9 1.22 1.52 -4.29
C ARG A 9 1.40 2.46 -5.47
N ALA A 10 0.32 2.98 -6.07
CA ALA A 10 0.39 3.97 -7.14
C ALA A 10 1.11 5.25 -6.68
N LEU A 11 0.80 5.75 -5.48
CA LEU A 11 1.47 6.90 -4.89
C LEU A 11 2.96 6.64 -4.66
N LEU A 12 3.30 5.49 -4.07
CA LEU A 12 4.68 5.10 -3.81
C LEU A 12 5.49 4.98 -5.11
N MET A 13 4.88 4.43 -6.17
CA MET A 13 5.55 4.24 -7.46
C MET A 13 5.75 5.54 -8.25
N THR A 14 4.82 6.48 -8.15
CA THR A 14 4.80 7.68 -9.01
C THR A 14 5.19 8.97 -8.28
N GLY A 15 5.12 9.01 -6.95
CA GLY A 15 5.26 10.24 -6.17
C GLY A 15 4.11 11.24 -6.37
N VAL A 16 2.95 10.80 -6.90
CA VAL A 16 1.81 11.65 -7.27
C VAL A 16 0.54 11.21 -6.54
N TYR A 17 -0.14 12.13 -5.90
CA TYR A 17 -1.34 11.85 -5.11
C TYR A 17 -2.47 11.20 -5.90
N ALA A 18 -3.23 10.36 -5.20
CA ALA A 18 -4.30 9.56 -5.78
C ALA A 18 -5.39 10.37 -6.50
N ASN A 19 -5.65 11.60 -6.08
CA ASN A 19 -6.57 12.51 -6.74
C ASN A 19 -6.07 13.02 -8.11
N ARG A 20 -4.74 12.97 -8.36
CA ARG A 20 -4.16 13.25 -9.70
C ARG A 20 -4.03 12.00 -10.55
N THR A 21 -3.67 10.87 -9.94
CA THR A 21 -3.51 9.61 -10.67
C THR A 21 -4.84 8.98 -11.04
N GLY A 22 -5.91 9.29 -10.30
CA GLY A 22 -7.22 8.64 -10.43
C GLY A 22 -7.29 7.26 -9.76
N VAL A 23 -6.22 6.78 -9.14
CA VAL A 23 -6.18 5.50 -8.42
C VAL A 23 -6.42 5.77 -6.94
N PHE A 24 -7.66 5.82 -6.51
CA PHE A 24 -8.03 6.12 -5.12
C PHE A 24 -8.77 4.97 -4.40
N ARG A 25 -9.02 3.85 -5.09
CA ARG A 25 -9.62 2.61 -4.56
C ARG A 25 -8.99 1.38 -5.23
N ASN A 26 -9.16 0.20 -4.64
CA ASN A 26 -8.63 -1.04 -5.20
C ASN A 26 -9.29 -1.47 -6.52
N ASP A 27 -10.54 -1.12 -6.72
CA ASP A 27 -11.30 -1.41 -7.94
C ASP A 27 -11.10 -0.34 -9.03
N MET A 28 -10.30 0.68 -8.76
CA MET A 28 -10.03 1.78 -9.70
C MET A 28 -8.92 1.48 -10.70
N TRP A 29 -8.24 0.35 -10.58
CA TRP A 29 -7.34 -0.14 -11.62
C TRP A 29 -8.05 -0.26 -12.99
N ALA A 30 -9.36 -0.52 -12.99
CA ALA A 30 -10.17 -0.48 -14.20
C ALA A 30 -10.30 0.93 -14.81
N PHE A 31 -10.04 2.00 -14.05
CA PHE A 31 -10.05 3.38 -14.54
C PHE A 31 -8.72 3.79 -15.16
N ASP A 32 -7.64 3.15 -14.75
CA ASP A 32 -6.35 3.23 -15.41
C ASP A 32 -6.38 2.50 -16.77
N SER A 33 -7.50 1.86 -17.14
CA SER A 33 -7.72 1.35 -18.50
C SER A 33 -7.53 2.40 -19.61
N ARG A 34 -7.38 3.67 -19.22
CA ARG A 34 -6.84 4.72 -20.09
C ARG A 34 -5.34 4.61 -20.33
N GLY A 35 -4.66 3.71 -19.61
CA GLY A 35 -3.23 3.46 -19.77
C GLY A 35 -2.32 4.64 -19.43
N LYS A 36 -2.83 5.64 -18.69
CA LYS A 36 -2.13 6.91 -18.48
C LYS A 36 -1.31 6.97 -17.21
N LEU A 37 -1.55 6.10 -16.22
CA LEU A 37 -0.88 6.19 -14.92
C LEU A 37 0.65 6.26 -15.07
N PHE A 38 1.24 5.31 -15.77
CA PHE A 38 2.68 5.27 -15.96
C PHE A 38 3.16 5.92 -17.26
N THR A 39 2.27 6.18 -18.23
CA THR A 39 2.61 6.89 -19.46
C THR A 39 2.88 8.36 -19.18
N ASP A 40 1.93 9.04 -18.53
CA ASP A 40 2.03 10.47 -18.24
C ASP A 40 2.83 10.74 -16.93
N ARG A 41 2.97 9.71 -16.09
CA ARG A 41 3.64 9.76 -14.78
C ARG A 41 4.47 8.50 -14.59
N PRO A 42 5.69 8.45 -15.14
CA PRO A 42 6.53 7.27 -15.06
C PRO A 42 6.79 6.87 -13.61
N SER A 43 6.92 5.58 -13.38
CA SER A 43 7.33 5.05 -12.09
C SER A 43 8.78 5.43 -11.76
N TRP A 44 9.13 5.44 -10.49
CA TRP A 44 10.53 5.57 -10.10
C TRP A 44 11.40 4.44 -10.68
N SER A 45 10.86 3.22 -10.83
CA SER A 45 11.59 2.11 -11.44
C SER A 45 12.00 2.43 -12.88
N LYS A 46 11.08 2.99 -13.68
CA LYS A 46 11.40 3.44 -15.05
C LYS A 46 12.44 4.56 -15.08
N LEU A 47 12.35 5.49 -14.15
CA LEU A 47 13.32 6.60 -14.07
C LEU A 47 14.71 6.11 -13.66
N LEU A 48 14.79 5.19 -12.70
CA LEU A 48 16.05 4.56 -12.29
C LEU A 48 16.65 3.68 -13.40
N GLN A 49 15.80 2.94 -14.13
CA GLN A 49 16.23 2.17 -15.31
C GLN A 49 16.89 3.08 -16.37
N LYS A 50 16.27 4.24 -16.66
CA LYS A 50 16.88 5.27 -17.52
C LYS A 50 18.18 5.84 -16.95
N GLY A 51 18.36 5.82 -15.64
CA GLY A 51 19.57 6.20 -14.93
C GLY A 51 20.64 5.09 -14.88
N GLY A 52 20.42 3.94 -15.55
CA GLY A 52 21.39 2.85 -15.62
C GLY A 52 21.27 1.81 -14.49
N TYR A 53 20.22 1.86 -13.67
CA TYR A 53 19.93 0.82 -12.69
C TYR A 53 19.18 -0.34 -13.32
N VAL A 54 19.49 -1.56 -12.90
CA VAL A 54 18.66 -2.75 -13.17
C VAL A 54 17.64 -2.92 -12.05
N THR A 55 16.40 -3.21 -12.39
CA THR A 55 15.27 -3.19 -11.45
C THR A 55 14.59 -4.54 -11.36
N ALA A 56 14.34 -5.02 -10.14
CA ALA A 56 13.58 -6.23 -9.89
C ALA A 56 12.41 -5.98 -8.93
N ILE A 57 11.33 -6.71 -9.14
CA ILE A 57 10.18 -6.74 -8.25
C ILE A 57 9.81 -8.17 -7.87
N ALA A 58 9.57 -8.43 -6.59
CA ALA A 58 9.07 -9.71 -6.12
C ALA A 58 7.92 -9.56 -5.14
N GLY A 59 6.74 -10.08 -5.46
CA GLY A 59 5.57 -10.04 -4.57
C GLY A 59 4.27 -9.65 -5.24
N LYS A 60 3.52 -8.74 -4.63
CA LYS A 60 2.23 -8.26 -5.11
C LYS A 60 2.38 -6.93 -5.86
N TRP A 61 1.97 -6.88 -7.12
CA TRP A 61 1.93 -5.63 -7.88
C TRP A 61 0.76 -4.73 -7.47
N HIS A 62 -0.45 -5.06 -7.90
CA HIS A 62 -1.70 -4.38 -7.55
C HIS A 62 -1.67 -2.84 -7.73
N CYS A 63 -1.06 -2.36 -8.80
CA CYS A 63 -0.81 -0.93 -9.02
C CYS A 63 -1.39 -0.42 -10.34
N GLY A 64 -2.49 -0.97 -10.82
CA GLY A 64 -3.17 -0.47 -12.01
C GLY A 64 -3.26 -1.47 -13.17
N ALA A 65 -3.57 -0.97 -14.37
CA ALA A 65 -3.84 -1.79 -15.55
C ALA A 65 -2.56 -2.21 -16.30
N ARG A 66 -1.41 -1.62 -15.99
CA ARG A 66 -0.12 -1.99 -16.56
C ARG A 66 0.61 -2.96 -15.66
N GLU A 67 1.25 -3.91 -16.28
CA GLU A 67 2.04 -4.91 -15.57
C GLU A 67 3.44 -4.38 -15.23
N PRO A 68 4.14 -4.94 -14.23
CA PRO A 68 5.49 -4.50 -13.87
C PRO A 68 6.50 -4.52 -15.02
N TRP A 69 6.37 -5.46 -15.93
CA TRP A 69 7.23 -5.63 -17.10
C TRP A 69 6.86 -4.72 -18.29
N ASP A 70 5.79 -3.95 -18.18
CA ASP A 70 5.44 -2.96 -19.18
C ASP A 70 6.56 -1.91 -19.30
N GLU A 71 6.88 -1.51 -20.51
CA GLU A 71 7.95 -0.56 -20.80
C GLU A 71 7.81 0.79 -20.09
N HIS A 72 6.58 1.17 -19.72
CA HIS A 72 6.29 2.41 -18.99
C HIS A 72 6.45 2.26 -17.48
N VAL A 73 6.40 1.03 -16.97
CA VAL A 73 6.60 0.73 -15.54
C VAL A 73 8.06 0.48 -15.22
N GLY A 74 8.77 -0.32 -16.03
CA GLY A 74 10.23 -0.44 -16.00
C GLY A 74 10.75 -1.32 -14.87
N PHE A 75 10.27 -2.56 -14.76
CA PHE A 75 10.98 -3.62 -14.05
C PHE A 75 11.57 -4.59 -15.06
N ASP A 76 12.88 -4.82 -14.93
CA ASP A 76 13.63 -5.72 -15.81
C ASP A 76 13.37 -7.18 -15.49
N GLU A 77 13.23 -7.50 -14.20
CA GLU A 77 12.98 -8.85 -13.71
C GLU A 77 11.86 -8.85 -12.68
N TYR A 78 11.11 -9.95 -12.61
CA TYR A 78 9.98 -10.06 -11.70
C TYR A 78 9.67 -11.48 -11.25
N CYS A 79 9.20 -11.60 -10.00
CA CYS A 79 8.63 -12.81 -9.42
C CYS A 79 7.36 -12.44 -8.65
N LEU A 80 6.19 -12.60 -9.25
CA LEU A 80 4.94 -12.03 -8.77
C LEU A 80 3.97 -13.10 -8.29
N TRP A 81 3.24 -12.80 -7.22
CA TRP A 81 1.99 -13.46 -6.94
C TRP A 81 0.93 -12.92 -7.89
N GLU A 82 0.38 -13.80 -8.71
CA GLU A 82 -0.67 -13.47 -9.66
C GLU A 82 -1.94 -14.28 -9.39
N GLY A 83 -3.09 -13.67 -9.67
CA GLY A 83 -4.37 -14.36 -9.56
C GLY A 83 -4.51 -15.46 -10.59
N PRO A 84 -5.16 -16.60 -10.26
CA PRO A 84 -5.37 -17.71 -11.18
C PRO A 84 -6.00 -17.31 -12.51
N ASP A 85 -7.01 -16.44 -12.48
CA ASP A 85 -7.67 -15.94 -13.69
C ASP A 85 -6.69 -15.25 -14.65
N LYS A 86 -5.73 -14.50 -14.09
CA LYS A 86 -4.71 -13.80 -14.83
C LYS A 86 -3.68 -14.76 -15.42
N ILE A 87 -3.29 -15.77 -14.65
CA ILE A 87 -2.40 -16.83 -15.13
C ILE A 87 -3.05 -17.59 -16.29
N LYS A 88 -4.30 -17.96 -16.15
CA LYS A 88 -5.06 -18.64 -17.21
C LYS A 88 -5.13 -17.78 -18.49
N SER A 89 -5.42 -16.49 -18.35
CA SER A 89 -5.57 -15.59 -19.50
C SER A 89 -4.27 -15.28 -20.21
N HIS A 90 -3.15 -15.18 -19.49
CA HIS A 90 -1.85 -14.77 -20.05
C HIS A 90 -0.93 -15.95 -20.41
N PHE A 91 -1.03 -17.04 -19.69
CA PHE A 91 -0.11 -18.17 -19.80
C PHE A 91 -0.79 -19.49 -20.20
N GLY A 92 -2.12 -19.49 -20.34
CA GLY A 92 -2.88 -20.71 -20.67
C GLY A 92 -2.93 -21.75 -19.56
N GLU A 93 -2.34 -21.47 -18.39
CA GLU A 93 -2.27 -22.38 -17.24
C GLU A 93 -3.43 -22.14 -16.28
N ASP A 94 -3.97 -23.19 -15.71
CA ASP A 94 -5.02 -23.11 -14.69
C ASP A 94 -4.51 -23.69 -13.37
N PRO A 95 -3.94 -22.86 -12.49
CA PRO A 95 -3.32 -23.34 -11.25
C PRO A 95 -4.36 -23.86 -10.22
N ILE A 96 -5.63 -23.55 -10.39
CA ILE A 96 -6.71 -23.95 -9.45
C ILE A 96 -7.77 -24.83 -10.10
N GLY A 97 -8.16 -24.54 -11.35
CA GLY A 97 -9.37 -25.11 -11.96
C GLY A 97 -9.21 -26.49 -12.59
N SER A 98 -8.00 -26.85 -13.08
CA SER A 98 -7.73 -28.13 -13.74
C SER A 98 -6.96 -29.12 -12.86
N GLY A 99 -6.50 -28.69 -11.69
CA GLY A 99 -5.68 -29.47 -10.79
C GLY A 99 -6.45 -30.27 -9.75
N GLU A 100 -5.71 -31.04 -8.96
CA GLU A 100 -6.22 -31.83 -7.83
C GLU A 100 -6.81 -30.97 -6.68
N ARG A 101 -6.57 -29.64 -6.70
CA ARG A 101 -6.89 -28.70 -5.62
C ARG A 101 -7.97 -27.67 -6.01
N LYS A 102 -9.13 -28.17 -6.49
CA LYS A 102 -10.32 -27.33 -6.78
C LYS A 102 -10.91 -26.62 -5.56
N ASP A 103 -10.49 -27.01 -4.37
CA ASP A 103 -10.86 -26.44 -3.08
C ASP A 103 -10.13 -25.13 -2.77
N LEU A 104 -9.01 -24.84 -3.43
CA LEU A 104 -8.23 -23.62 -3.17
C LEU A 104 -8.93 -22.36 -3.67
N LYS A 105 -8.90 -21.32 -2.85
CA LYS A 105 -9.36 -19.99 -3.22
C LYS A 105 -8.16 -19.12 -3.61
N LEU A 106 -8.40 -18.05 -4.36
CA LEU A 106 -7.38 -17.08 -4.71
C LEU A 106 -6.55 -16.60 -3.50
N SER A 107 -7.19 -16.43 -2.33
CA SER A 107 -6.52 -16.04 -1.09
C SER A 107 -5.47 -17.05 -0.63
N ASP A 108 -5.69 -18.32 -0.91
CA ASP A 108 -4.86 -19.42 -0.43
C ASP A 108 -3.55 -19.48 -1.19
N THR A 109 -3.57 -19.16 -2.49
CA THR A 109 -2.39 -19.10 -3.36
C THR A 109 -1.41 -17.96 -3.02
N ARG A 110 -1.72 -17.15 -2.01
CA ARG A 110 -0.88 -16.03 -1.57
C ARG A 110 0.34 -16.52 -0.78
N TYR A 111 0.16 -17.56 0.00
CA TYR A 111 1.14 -18.10 0.94
C TYR A 111 1.58 -19.49 0.52
N TRP A 112 0.85 -20.51 0.94
CA TRP A 112 1.04 -21.88 0.53
C TRP A 112 0.45 -22.11 -0.87
N TYR A 113 0.96 -23.06 -1.61
CA TYR A 113 0.58 -23.32 -3.01
C TYR A 113 0.60 -22.05 -3.88
N PRO A 114 1.70 -21.30 -3.87
CA PRO A 114 1.72 -19.97 -4.46
C PRO A 114 1.52 -20.02 -5.97
N SER A 115 0.58 -19.22 -6.42
CA SER A 115 0.42 -18.89 -7.83
C SER A 115 1.45 -17.84 -8.20
N THR A 116 2.52 -18.25 -8.89
CA THR A 116 3.68 -17.38 -9.15
C THR A 116 4.04 -17.32 -10.62
N VAL A 117 4.26 -16.10 -11.10
CA VAL A 117 4.82 -15.81 -12.42
C VAL A 117 6.20 -15.19 -12.24
N GLN A 118 7.21 -15.77 -12.91
CA GLN A 118 8.58 -15.26 -12.89
C GLN A 118 9.09 -15.08 -14.31
N ASN A 119 9.45 -13.86 -14.67
CA ASN A 119 10.05 -13.52 -15.97
C ASN A 119 9.34 -14.18 -17.17
N GLY A 120 8.02 -14.03 -17.25
CA GLY A 120 7.19 -14.54 -18.35
C GLY A 120 6.80 -16.02 -18.24
N LYS A 121 7.13 -16.70 -17.15
CA LYS A 121 6.80 -18.12 -16.95
C LYS A 121 5.99 -18.32 -15.68
N TYR A 122 4.95 -19.16 -15.77
CA TYR A 122 4.29 -19.69 -14.59
C TYR A 122 5.18 -20.76 -13.94
N LEU A 123 5.38 -20.63 -12.63
CA LEU A 123 6.17 -21.59 -11.87
C LEU A 123 5.24 -22.62 -11.23
N LYS A 124 5.42 -23.89 -11.56
CA LYS A 124 4.86 -24.98 -10.77
C LYS A 124 5.65 -25.07 -9.48
N VAL A 125 4.99 -24.78 -8.38
CA VAL A 125 5.59 -24.81 -7.05
C VAL A 125 5.23 -26.12 -6.36
N ALA A 126 6.16 -26.66 -5.58
CA ALA A 126 5.91 -27.85 -4.77
C ALA A 126 4.71 -27.59 -3.80
N GLU A 127 3.98 -28.64 -3.44
CA GLU A 127 2.79 -28.53 -2.58
C GLU A 127 3.08 -27.91 -1.21
N ASP A 128 4.31 -28.04 -0.72
CA ASP A 128 4.83 -27.44 0.51
C ASP A 128 5.52 -26.09 0.29
N GLY A 129 5.47 -25.55 -0.93
CA GLY A 129 6.10 -24.28 -1.27
C GLY A 129 5.44 -23.09 -0.58
N PHE A 130 6.25 -22.23 0.05
CA PHE A 130 5.79 -20.99 0.66
C PHE A 130 6.16 -19.78 -0.19
N GLY A 131 5.17 -19.10 -0.73
CA GLY A 131 5.36 -18.03 -1.72
C GLY A 131 6.26 -16.88 -1.27
N PRO A 132 6.21 -16.40 -0.03
CA PRO A 132 7.13 -15.39 0.46
C PRO A 132 8.60 -15.81 0.43
N ASP A 133 8.94 -17.09 0.73
CA ASP A 133 10.30 -17.62 0.63
C ASP A 133 10.79 -17.60 -0.83
N GLN A 134 9.97 -18.13 -1.75
CA GLN A 134 10.28 -18.14 -3.16
C GLN A 134 10.63 -16.75 -3.72
N ARG A 135 9.89 -15.73 -3.29
CA ARG A 135 10.11 -14.35 -3.72
C ARG A 135 11.34 -13.73 -3.07
N CYS A 136 11.62 -14.10 -1.82
CA CYS A 136 12.84 -13.71 -1.13
C CYS A 136 14.07 -14.32 -1.80
N ASP A 137 14.03 -15.62 -2.13
CA ASP A 137 15.11 -16.35 -2.79
C ASP A 137 15.38 -15.78 -4.21
N PHE A 138 14.33 -15.43 -4.95
CA PHE A 138 14.48 -14.72 -6.23
C PHE A 138 15.23 -13.40 -6.08
N LEU A 139 14.95 -12.61 -5.06
CA LEU A 139 15.67 -11.36 -4.83
C LEU A 139 17.12 -11.58 -4.41
N MET A 140 17.40 -12.61 -3.61
CA MET A 140 18.78 -12.95 -3.24
C MET A 140 19.61 -13.38 -4.45
N ASP A 141 19.03 -14.18 -5.35
CA ASP A 141 19.66 -14.54 -6.63
C ASP A 141 19.90 -13.30 -7.52
N PHE A 142 18.89 -12.44 -7.62
CA PHE A 142 19.03 -11.18 -8.36
C PHE A 142 20.16 -10.31 -7.80
N MET A 143 20.22 -10.09 -6.49
CA MET A 143 21.29 -9.33 -5.83
C MET A 143 22.67 -9.93 -6.16
N GLU A 144 22.82 -11.25 -6.07
CA GLU A 144 24.08 -11.93 -6.36
C GLU A 144 24.52 -11.73 -7.81
N ARG A 145 23.59 -11.91 -8.77
CA ARG A 145 23.88 -11.72 -10.21
C ARG A 145 24.27 -10.28 -10.53
N MET A 146 23.60 -9.29 -9.92
CA MET A 146 23.92 -7.87 -10.15
C MET A 146 25.26 -7.49 -9.54
N THR A 147 25.57 -7.99 -8.35
CA THR A 147 26.87 -7.78 -7.69
C THR A 147 28.01 -8.37 -8.51
N LYS A 148 27.87 -9.60 -9.00
CA LYS A 148 28.87 -10.24 -9.88
C LYS A 148 29.12 -9.44 -11.17
N LYS A 149 28.08 -8.81 -11.71
CA LYS A 149 28.17 -7.93 -12.90
C LYS A 149 28.65 -6.51 -12.57
N LYS A 150 28.85 -6.18 -11.29
CA LYS A 150 29.12 -4.81 -10.82
C LYS A 150 28.08 -3.79 -11.28
N GLN A 151 26.83 -4.21 -11.32
CA GLN A 151 25.70 -3.45 -11.83
C GLN A 151 24.90 -2.87 -10.67
N SER A 152 24.67 -1.55 -10.68
CA SER A 152 23.75 -0.89 -9.73
C SER A 152 22.32 -1.39 -9.94
N PHE A 153 21.62 -1.65 -8.86
CA PHE A 153 20.29 -2.25 -8.92
C PHE A 153 19.33 -1.72 -7.86
N VAL A 154 18.04 -1.98 -8.10
CA VAL A 154 16.97 -1.82 -7.10
C VAL A 154 16.17 -3.13 -7.02
N ALA A 155 16.07 -3.67 -5.81
CA ALA A 155 15.24 -4.82 -5.48
C ALA A 155 14.02 -4.37 -4.69
N TYR A 156 12.84 -4.39 -5.31
CA TYR A 156 11.57 -4.00 -4.67
C TYR A 156 10.80 -5.24 -4.24
N TRP A 157 10.55 -5.37 -2.94
CA TRP A 157 9.84 -6.49 -2.35
C TRP A 157 8.48 -6.09 -1.78
N PRO A 158 7.45 -5.88 -2.62
CA PRO A 158 6.08 -5.65 -2.15
C PRO A 158 5.46 -6.96 -1.65
N THR A 159 5.95 -7.44 -0.51
CA THR A 159 5.53 -8.72 0.05
C THR A 159 4.04 -8.77 0.34
N VAL A 160 3.47 -9.98 0.31
CA VAL A 160 2.06 -10.22 0.68
C VAL A 160 1.87 -10.37 2.19
N ILE A 161 2.94 -10.56 2.95
CA ILE A 161 2.89 -10.67 4.42
C ILE A 161 2.67 -9.27 5.04
N PRO A 162 1.78 -9.12 6.01
CA PRO A 162 0.87 -10.10 6.63
C PRO A 162 -0.60 -9.91 6.18
N HIS A 163 -0.91 -9.99 4.89
CA HIS A 163 -2.26 -9.74 4.38
C HIS A 163 -3.23 -10.90 4.75
N GLY A 164 -4.38 -10.57 5.33
CA GLY A 164 -5.43 -11.58 5.61
C GLY A 164 -6.09 -12.19 4.35
N PRO A 165 -6.71 -13.39 4.42
CA PRO A 165 -6.75 -14.25 5.61
C PRO A 165 -5.35 -14.70 6.02
N TYR A 166 -5.13 -14.78 7.35
CA TYR A 166 -3.80 -15.07 7.88
C TYR A 166 -3.51 -16.57 7.82
N SER A 167 -2.41 -16.92 7.19
CA SER A 167 -1.93 -18.29 7.05
C SER A 167 -0.97 -18.68 8.16
N THR A 168 -0.66 -19.97 8.26
CA THR A 168 0.49 -20.47 9.00
C THR A 168 1.79 -20.11 8.27
N THR A 169 2.92 -20.28 8.93
CA THR A 169 4.26 -20.07 8.38
C THR A 169 5.07 -21.36 8.46
N PRO A 170 6.14 -21.54 7.68
CA PRO A 170 7.02 -22.69 7.77
C PRO A 170 7.57 -22.94 9.17
N ASP A 171 7.85 -21.87 9.93
CA ASP A 171 8.36 -21.99 11.32
C ASP A 171 7.30 -22.53 12.30
N ALA A 172 6.03 -22.41 11.97
CA ALA A 172 4.96 -22.95 12.79
C ALA A 172 4.68 -24.45 12.52
N GLY A 173 5.44 -25.11 11.65
CA GLY A 173 5.40 -26.54 11.39
C GLY A 173 4.11 -27.05 10.74
N ALA A 174 3.24 -26.18 10.28
CA ALA A 174 1.97 -26.54 9.69
C ALA A 174 1.92 -26.21 8.20
N VAL A 175 1.63 -27.20 7.39
CA VAL A 175 1.12 -27.02 6.02
C VAL A 175 -0.23 -26.29 6.09
N MET A 176 -0.63 -25.66 5.02
CA MET A 176 -1.84 -24.86 4.90
C MET A 176 -3.04 -25.47 5.65
N ASP A 177 -3.46 -24.78 6.69
CA ASP A 177 -4.60 -25.16 7.49
C ASP A 177 -5.86 -24.49 6.90
N ILE A 178 -6.70 -25.30 6.25
CA ILE A 178 -7.96 -24.88 5.64
C ILE A 178 -8.96 -24.38 6.69
N GLU A 179 -8.77 -24.70 7.97
CA GLU A 179 -9.59 -24.21 9.09
C GLU A 179 -9.52 -22.68 9.32
N LEU A 180 -8.82 -21.94 8.45
CA LEU A 180 -8.77 -20.48 8.47
C LEU A 180 -10.07 -19.79 8.08
N MET A 181 -11.06 -20.51 7.64
CA MET A 181 -12.35 -19.94 7.31
C MET A 181 -13.06 -19.48 8.58
N LYS A 182 -13.64 -18.28 8.50
CA LYS A 182 -14.51 -17.80 9.57
C LYS A 182 -15.58 -18.85 9.85
N PRO A 183 -15.74 -19.32 11.09
CA PRO A 183 -16.68 -20.37 11.42
C PRO A 183 -18.10 -19.94 11.06
N ASP A 184 -18.89 -20.88 10.53
CA ASP A 184 -20.32 -20.67 10.37
C ASP A 184 -20.95 -20.62 11.76
N THR A 185 -21.61 -19.53 12.04
CA THR A 185 -22.30 -19.30 13.32
C THR A 185 -23.83 -19.30 13.16
N THR A 186 -24.33 -19.82 12.03
CA THR A 186 -25.76 -19.95 11.76
C THR A 186 -26.38 -20.89 12.80
N GLY A 187 -27.50 -20.49 13.39
CA GLY A 187 -28.20 -21.29 14.41
C GLY A 187 -27.58 -21.31 15.80
N MET A 188 -26.42 -20.68 16.02
CA MET A 188 -25.81 -20.62 17.34
C MET A 188 -26.46 -19.57 18.24
N SER A 189 -26.56 -19.86 19.54
CA SER A 189 -26.93 -18.87 20.54
C SER A 189 -25.92 -17.73 20.59
N ARG A 190 -26.30 -16.59 21.15
CA ARG A 190 -25.38 -15.42 21.31
C ARG A 190 -24.10 -15.78 22.08
N GLU A 191 -24.22 -16.60 23.11
CA GLU A 191 -23.11 -17.04 23.95
C GLU A 191 -22.16 -17.96 23.16
N GLN A 192 -22.71 -18.99 22.49
CA GLN A 192 -21.93 -19.89 21.63
C GLN A 192 -21.20 -19.13 20.52
N LYS A 193 -21.90 -18.22 19.85
CA LYS A 193 -21.33 -17.36 18.80
C LYS A 193 -20.18 -16.51 19.33
N THR A 194 -20.35 -15.91 20.51
CA THR A 194 -19.30 -15.08 21.15
C THR A 194 -18.07 -15.91 21.44
N LYS A 195 -18.22 -17.11 22.01
CA LYS A 195 -17.12 -18.02 22.34
C LYS A 195 -16.34 -18.48 21.08
N VAL A 196 -17.09 -18.94 20.06
CA VAL A 196 -16.48 -19.43 18.80
C VAL A 196 -15.74 -18.30 18.05
N LEU A 197 -16.34 -17.11 17.99
CA LEU A 197 -15.68 -15.96 17.35
C LEU A 197 -14.50 -15.45 18.15
N ALA A 198 -14.53 -15.49 19.48
CA ALA A 198 -13.39 -15.09 20.30
C ALA A 198 -12.19 -16.03 20.07
N GLU A 199 -12.41 -17.35 20.01
CA GLU A 199 -11.35 -18.30 19.70
C GLU A 199 -10.80 -18.13 18.28
N TYR A 200 -11.68 -17.97 17.30
CA TYR A 200 -11.28 -17.67 15.92
C TYR A 200 -10.41 -16.41 15.86
N ASN A 201 -10.83 -15.32 16.50
CA ASN A 201 -10.08 -14.05 16.52
C ASN A 201 -8.71 -14.22 17.18
N ARG A 202 -8.64 -14.97 18.28
CA ARG A 202 -7.36 -15.26 18.96
C ARG A 202 -6.39 -16.05 18.06
N LYS A 203 -6.89 -17.05 17.33
CA LYS A 203 -6.10 -17.80 16.34
C LYS A 203 -5.62 -16.87 15.20
N GLN A 204 -6.49 -15.99 14.69
CA GLN A 204 -6.12 -15.02 13.66
C GLN A 204 -5.07 -14.04 14.13
N GLU A 205 -5.17 -13.54 15.35
CA GLU A 205 -4.17 -12.65 15.96
C GLU A 205 -2.80 -13.34 16.10
N GLN A 206 -2.77 -14.58 16.61
CA GLN A 206 -1.53 -15.35 16.69
C GLN A 206 -0.88 -15.57 15.32
N ARG A 207 -1.67 -15.89 14.29
CA ARG A 207 -1.16 -16.05 12.92
C ARG A 207 -0.62 -14.73 12.34
N PHE A 208 -1.30 -13.64 12.61
CA PHE A 208 -0.82 -12.31 12.23
C PHE A 208 0.56 -12.03 12.85
N VAL A 209 0.72 -12.31 14.15
CA VAL A 209 2.01 -12.16 14.84
C VAL A 209 3.08 -13.06 14.21
N ASN A 210 2.77 -14.34 13.99
CA ASN A 210 3.70 -15.30 13.36
C ASN A 210 4.12 -14.84 11.96
N LEU A 211 3.19 -14.30 11.17
CA LEU A 211 3.51 -13.74 9.84
C LEU A 211 4.44 -12.53 9.94
N ILE A 212 4.24 -11.62 10.90
CA ILE A 212 5.16 -10.48 11.12
C ILE A 212 6.56 -10.97 11.49
N GLN A 213 6.67 -11.92 12.41
CA GLN A 213 7.96 -12.50 12.80
C GLN A 213 8.65 -13.21 11.63
N TYR A 214 7.87 -13.91 10.82
CA TYR A 214 8.41 -14.56 9.62
C TYR A 214 8.87 -13.54 8.55
N MET A 215 8.13 -12.44 8.37
CA MET A 215 8.55 -11.35 7.50
C MET A 215 9.88 -10.75 7.97
N ASP A 216 10.04 -10.50 9.27
CA ASP A 216 11.28 -9.99 9.85
C ASP A 216 12.45 -10.95 9.60
N LYS A 217 12.25 -12.26 9.78
CA LYS A 217 13.23 -13.31 9.42
C LYS A 217 13.66 -13.22 7.95
N LEU A 218 12.72 -13.03 7.03
CA LEU A 218 13.03 -12.92 5.59
C LEU A 218 13.76 -11.61 5.26
N ILE A 219 13.41 -10.50 5.91
CA ILE A 219 14.18 -9.24 5.81
C ILE A 219 15.61 -9.48 6.28
N GLY A 220 15.79 -10.17 7.40
CA GLY A 220 17.11 -10.57 7.90
C GLY A 220 17.89 -11.44 6.92
N LYS A 221 17.23 -12.34 6.17
CA LYS A 221 17.89 -13.11 5.08
C LYS A 221 18.43 -12.19 3.98
N LEU A 222 17.64 -11.22 3.50
CA LEU A 222 18.06 -10.27 2.48
C LEU A 222 19.23 -9.40 2.96
N MET A 223 19.19 -8.94 4.22
CA MET A 223 20.27 -8.12 4.79
C MET A 223 21.56 -8.93 4.93
N ARG A 224 21.50 -10.17 5.44
CA ARG A 224 22.68 -11.09 5.48
C ARG A 224 23.22 -11.38 4.10
N LYS A 225 22.37 -11.59 3.10
CA LYS A 225 22.81 -11.76 1.71
C LYS A 225 23.59 -10.54 1.21
N ALA A 226 23.19 -9.34 1.57
CA ALA A 226 23.95 -8.12 1.23
C ALA A 226 25.32 -8.08 1.94
N GLU A 227 25.39 -8.55 3.20
CA GLU A 227 26.67 -8.69 3.94
C GLU A 227 27.58 -9.71 3.26
N GLU A 228 27.07 -10.90 2.93
CA GLU A 228 27.82 -11.97 2.23
C GLU A 228 28.38 -11.51 0.88
N LEU A 229 27.63 -10.65 0.19
CA LEU A 229 28.03 -10.08 -1.10
C LEU A 229 28.96 -8.86 -0.96
N GLY A 230 29.22 -8.39 0.26
CA GLY A 230 30.04 -7.21 0.53
C GLY A 230 29.43 -5.88 0.10
N ILE A 231 28.11 -5.82 -0.06
CA ILE A 231 27.39 -4.62 -0.52
C ILE A 231 26.51 -3.97 0.56
N TYR A 232 26.52 -4.50 1.78
CA TYR A 232 25.62 -4.04 2.85
C TYR A 232 25.79 -2.55 3.18
N GLU A 233 27.05 -2.07 3.27
CA GLU A 233 27.34 -0.68 3.61
C GLU A 233 27.11 0.26 2.43
N ASP A 234 26.97 -0.25 1.21
CA ASP A 234 26.64 0.51 -0.01
C ASP A 234 25.16 0.42 -0.38
N THR A 235 24.33 -0.20 0.46
CA THR A 235 22.92 -0.44 0.17
C THR A 235 22.00 0.36 1.09
N TYR A 236 21.01 1.04 0.48
CA TYR A 236 19.88 1.60 1.23
C TYR A 236 18.80 0.55 1.41
N PHE A 237 18.42 0.31 2.66
CA PHE A 237 17.27 -0.51 3.04
C PHE A 237 16.12 0.40 3.45
N ILE A 238 15.00 0.31 2.74
CA ILE A 238 13.80 1.10 3.01
C ILE A 238 12.65 0.14 3.29
N PHE A 239 12.09 0.21 4.48
CA PHE A 239 10.94 -0.60 4.89
C PHE A 239 9.72 0.29 5.13
N CYS A 240 8.58 -0.11 4.59
CA CYS A 240 7.29 0.50 4.90
C CYS A 240 6.14 -0.51 4.73
N ALA A 241 5.02 -0.28 5.41
CA ALA A 241 3.78 -0.97 5.10
C ALA A 241 2.94 -0.14 4.12
N ASP A 242 2.12 -0.78 3.29
CA ASP A 242 1.32 -0.07 2.27
C ASP A 242 0.10 0.65 2.87
N ASN A 243 -0.50 0.13 3.92
CA ASN A 243 -1.63 0.74 4.65
C ASN A 243 -1.82 0.10 6.03
N GLY A 244 -2.62 0.74 6.86
CA GLY A 244 -3.07 0.14 8.12
C GLY A 244 -3.92 -1.12 7.87
N THR A 245 -3.83 -2.11 8.78
CA THR A 245 -4.44 -3.44 8.56
C THR A 245 -5.55 -3.78 9.50
N ALA A 246 -5.95 -3.22 10.49
CA ALA A 246 -7.05 -3.64 11.34
C ALA A 246 -8.41 -3.46 10.67
N VAL A 247 -9.42 -4.15 11.15
CA VAL A 247 -10.82 -3.99 10.74
C VAL A 247 -11.27 -2.52 10.82
N THR A 248 -10.66 -1.77 11.72
CA THR A 248 -10.94 -0.34 11.97
C THR A 248 -10.00 0.62 11.24
N ALA A 249 -9.06 0.15 10.43
CA ALA A 249 -8.02 0.97 9.81
C ALA A 249 -8.05 0.90 8.28
N LYS A 250 -7.96 -0.29 7.71
CA LYS A 250 -7.89 -0.47 6.25
C LYS A 250 -9.15 0.06 5.55
N ASP A 251 -8.94 0.71 4.40
CA ASP A 251 -10.00 1.34 3.58
C ASP A 251 -10.73 2.49 4.29
N ARG A 252 -10.10 3.06 5.33
CA ARG A 252 -10.67 4.17 6.09
C ARG A 252 -9.76 5.38 6.03
N GLY A 253 -10.32 6.52 5.68
CA GLY A 253 -9.64 7.82 5.65
C GLY A 253 -9.49 8.41 7.05
N VAL A 254 -8.91 7.62 7.97
CA VAL A 254 -8.58 7.99 9.34
C VAL A 254 -7.10 7.69 9.60
N GLU A 255 -6.50 8.32 10.60
CA GLU A 255 -5.07 8.20 10.86
C GLU A 255 -4.59 6.76 10.96
N ARG A 256 -5.32 5.89 11.65
CA ARG A 256 -4.95 4.46 11.76
C ARG A 256 -4.86 3.73 10.42
N GLY A 257 -5.58 4.21 9.40
CA GLY A 257 -5.54 3.63 8.05
C GLY A 257 -4.35 4.13 7.24
N VAL A 258 -3.89 5.34 7.52
CA VAL A 258 -2.87 6.05 6.72
C VAL A 258 -1.51 6.14 7.40
N HIS A 259 -1.44 5.96 8.71
CA HIS A 259 -0.20 5.97 9.49
C HIS A 259 0.44 4.58 9.46
N VAL A 260 1.59 4.46 8.82
CA VAL A 260 2.33 3.21 8.61
C VAL A 260 3.78 3.36 9.07
N PRO A 261 4.45 2.26 9.44
CA PRO A 261 5.88 2.29 9.69
C PRO A 261 6.64 2.71 8.43
N PHE A 262 7.71 3.49 8.62
CA PHE A 262 8.65 3.87 7.59
C PHE A 262 10.06 3.92 8.19
N VAL A 263 10.95 3.07 7.70
CA VAL A 263 12.31 2.91 8.24
C VAL A 263 13.33 3.01 7.11
N VAL A 264 14.39 3.76 7.31
CA VAL A 264 15.49 3.91 6.35
C VAL A 264 16.81 3.63 7.03
N LYS A 265 17.61 2.75 6.44
CA LYS A 265 19.04 2.55 6.73
C LYS A 265 19.82 2.68 5.43
N GLY A 266 21.00 3.25 5.47
CA GLY A 266 21.86 3.29 4.28
C GLY A 266 23.10 4.19 4.45
N PRO A 267 23.94 4.20 3.43
CA PRO A 267 25.16 5.00 3.41
C PRO A 267 24.92 6.47 3.75
N GLY A 268 25.71 7.01 4.65
CA GLY A 268 25.66 8.42 4.99
C GLY A 268 24.43 8.90 5.75
N VAL A 269 23.44 8.03 6.04
CA VAL A 269 22.27 8.39 6.84
C VAL A 269 22.71 8.77 8.25
N LYS A 270 22.54 10.05 8.60
CA LYS A 270 22.95 10.61 9.90
C LYS A 270 21.83 10.60 10.93
N ARG A 271 20.58 10.54 10.48
CA ARG A 271 19.43 10.45 11.39
C ARG A 271 19.38 9.06 12.00
N ARG A 272 19.33 8.99 13.31
CA ARG A 272 19.31 7.73 14.08
C ARG A 272 18.11 7.69 15.01
N GLY A 273 17.52 6.49 15.17
CA GLY A 273 16.37 6.28 16.01
C GLY A 273 15.07 6.82 15.41
N ILE A 274 14.08 7.05 16.27
CA ILE A 274 12.76 7.54 15.87
C ILE A 274 12.82 9.05 15.68
N THR A 275 12.26 9.53 14.59
CA THR A 275 12.09 10.97 14.31
C THR A 275 10.60 11.31 14.26
N GLU A 276 10.28 12.54 14.65
CA GLU A 276 8.92 13.12 14.55
C GLU A 276 8.68 13.87 13.25
N GLU A 277 9.63 13.82 12.30
CA GLU A 277 9.45 14.46 11.01
C GLU A 277 8.37 13.75 10.17
N LEU A 278 7.56 14.56 9.53
CA LEU A 278 6.48 14.08 8.69
C LEU A 278 7.05 13.49 7.39
N THR A 279 6.60 12.29 7.04
CA THR A 279 6.97 11.57 5.83
C THR A 279 5.72 11.16 5.06
N ASP A 280 5.71 11.42 3.77
CA ASP A 280 4.64 11.02 2.85
C ASP A 280 5.15 9.98 1.84
N PHE A 281 4.28 9.08 1.39
CA PHE A 281 4.65 8.13 0.33
C PHE A 281 4.95 8.81 -1.01
N ALA A 282 4.41 10.00 -1.24
CA ALA A 282 4.80 10.82 -2.36
C ALA A 282 6.30 11.13 -2.38
N ASP A 283 6.95 11.14 -1.20
CA ASP A 283 8.37 11.48 -1.04
C ASP A 283 9.30 10.35 -1.51
N VAL A 284 8.80 9.12 -1.61
CA VAL A 284 9.64 7.94 -1.90
C VAL A 284 10.28 8.06 -3.29
N ALA A 285 9.49 8.33 -4.31
CA ALA A 285 10.00 8.42 -5.68
C ALA A 285 11.12 9.47 -5.84
N PRO A 286 10.95 10.74 -5.45
CA PRO A 286 12.03 11.72 -5.55
C PRO A 286 13.21 11.39 -4.63
N THR A 287 13.00 10.74 -3.48
CA THR A 287 14.10 10.33 -2.59
C THR A 287 14.96 9.24 -3.22
N LEU A 288 14.34 8.24 -3.87
CA LEU A 288 15.07 7.19 -4.59
C LEU A 288 15.91 7.75 -5.74
N LEU A 289 15.39 8.75 -6.46
CA LEU A 289 16.17 9.42 -7.52
C LEU A 289 17.38 10.14 -6.97
N ASP A 290 17.24 10.87 -5.86
CA ASP A 290 18.38 11.57 -5.23
C ASP A 290 19.40 10.59 -4.65
N ILE A 291 18.96 9.50 -4.01
CA ILE A 291 19.85 8.42 -3.57
C ILE A 291 20.66 7.85 -4.74
N ALA A 292 20.02 7.67 -5.86
CA ALA A 292 20.64 7.10 -7.06
C ALA A 292 21.44 8.11 -7.90
N GLY A 293 21.40 9.40 -7.57
CA GLY A 293 22.02 10.46 -8.38
C GLY A 293 21.32 10.67 -9.74
N VAL A 294 20.09 10.24 -9.87
CA VAL A 294 19.31 10.36 -11.11
C VAL A 294 18.55 11.67 -11.12
N LYS A 295 18.68 12.44 -12.18
CA LYS A 295 18.01 13.73 -12.32
C LYS A 295 16.49 13.58 -12.35
N HIS A 296 15.82 14.45 -11.59
CA HIS A 296 14.35 14.56 -11.64
C HIS A 296 13.93 15.09 -13.03
N PRO A 297 12.94 14.46 -13.68
CA PRO A 297 12.41 14.99 -14.92
C PRO A 297 11.70 16.32 -14.66
N LYS A 298 11.99 17.33 -15.49
CA LYS A 298 11.47 18.70 -15.32
C LYS A 298 9.98 18.84 -15.65
N ASP A 299 9.50 17.97 -16.50
CA ASP A 299 8.13 17.92 -17.04
C ASP A 299 7.18 17.04 -16.24
N ILE A 300 7.69 16.35 -15.22
CA ILE A 300 6.91 15.44 -14.36
C ILE A 300 6.91 15.98 -12.93
N PRO A 301 5.85 16.70 -12.53
CA PRO A 301 5.76 17.20 -11.18
C PRO A 301 5.47 16.06 -10.20
N PHE A 302 6.35 15.86 -9.22
CA PHE A 302 6.04 15.10 -8.01
C PHE A 302 5.19 15.95 -7.04
N ASP A 303 4.23 15.32 -6.37
CA ASP A 303 3.59 15.92 -5.19
C ASP A 303 4.48 15.73 -3.95
N GLY A 304 5.40 14.78 -4.05
CA GLY A 304 6.40 14.47 -3.04
C GLY A 304 7.60 15.41 -3.05
N LYS A 305 8.31 15.42 -1.94
CA LYS A 305 9.59 16.11 -1.74
C LYS A 305 10.63 15.09 -1.28
N SER A 306 11.81 15.12 -1.88
CA SER A 306 12.89 14.21 -1.46
C SER A 306 13.26 14.40 0.01
N GLN A 307 13.43 13.28 0.72
CA GLN A 307 13.89 13.23 2.10
C GLN A 307 15.42 13.16 2.18
N PHE A 308 16.11 13.08 1.06
CA PHE A 308 17.56 12.79 1.03
C PHE A 308 18.37 13.76 1.89
N ASP A 309 18.17 15.07 1.76
CA ASP A 309 18.89 16.05 2.55
C ASP A 309 18.58 15.95 4.06
N PHE A 310 17.34 15.62 4.42
CA PHE A 310 16.99 15.36 5.80
C PHE A 310 17.71 14.09 6.33
N LEU A 311 17.70 13.00 5.57
CA LEU A 311 18.39 11.75 5.93
C LEU A 311 19.89 11.97 6.10
N MET A 312 20.52 12.78 5.22
CA MET A 312 21.93 13.13 5.29
C MET A 312 22.26 14.15 6.39
N GLY A 313 21.27 14.64 7.14
CA GLY A 313 21.44 15.62 8.20
C GLY A 313 21.81 17.02 7.70
N LYS A 314 21.54 17.33 6.44
CA LYS A 314 21.74 18.68 5.87
C LYS A 314 20.62 19.65 6.24
N THR A 315 19.42 19.13 6.54
CA THR A 315 18.27 19.90 7.03
C THR A 315 17.72 19.28 8.32
N ASN A 316 17.10 20.11 9.17
CA ASN A 316 16.50 19.66 10.42
C ASN A 316 15.00 19.37 10.31
N ALA A 317 14.39 19.79 9.23
CA ALA A 317 12.96 19.56 8.95
C ALA A 317 12.78 19.12 7.51
N HIS A 318 11.72 18.36 7.27
CA HIS A 318 11.39 17.86 5.94
C HIS A 318 10.08 18.46 5.40
N ARG A 319 8.96 18.24 6.10
CA ARG A 319 7.64 18.70 5.67
C ARG A 319 6.85 19.41 6.77
N GLU A 320 6.04 20.37 6.39
CA GLU A 320 5.08 21.00 7.30
C GLU A 320 3.78 20.20 7.42
N TRP A 321 3.41 19.47 6.38
CA TRP A 321 2.18 18.69 6.32
C TRP A 321 2.34 17.46 5.42
N ILE A 322 1.49 16.46 5.65
CA ILE A 322 1.33 15.25 4.84
C ILE A 322 -0.13 15.03 4.50
N TYR A 323 -0.37 14.36 3.38
CA TYR A 323 -1.71 14.17 2.86
C TYR A 323 -1.96 12.73 2.43
N ALA A 324 -3.18 12.24 2.66
CA ALA A 324 -3.63 10.96 2.14
C ALA A 324 -5.04 11.07 1.58
N TYR A 325 -5.27 10.35 0.49
CA TYR A 325 -6.54 10.28 -0.18
C TYR A 325 -6.93 8.82 -0.41
N THR A 326 -8.02 8.40 0.22
CA THR A 326 -8.50 7.01 0.14
C THR A 326 -10.00 7.00 -0.13
N GLY A 327 -10.41 6.41 -1.26
CA GLY A 327 -11.75 6.67 -1.74
C GLY A 327 -11.92 8.17 -1.88
N PRO A 328 -13.07 8.76 -1.65
CA PRO A 328 -13.23 10.20 -1.65
C PRO A 328 -12.96 10.84 -0.27
N VAL A 329 -12.15 10.20 0.57
CA VAL A 329 -11.87 10.66 1.94
C VAL A 329 -10.46 11.21 2.04
N GLN A 330 -10.35 12.40 2.62
CA GLN A 330 -9.10 13.12 2.82
C GLN A 330 -8.63 13.02 4.26
N VAL A 331 -7.33 12.85 4.40
CA VAL A 331 -6.61 13.02 5.66
C VAL A 331 -5.48 14.01 5.42
N LEU A 332 -5.37 15.02 6.28
CA LEU A 332 -4.27 15.98 6.28
C LEU A 332 -3.72 16.09 7.70
N ARG A 333 -2.41 16.06 7.84
CA ARG A 333 -1.74 16.15 9.12
C ARG A 333 -0.59 17.14 9.10
N THR A 334 -0.45 17.92 10.16
CA THR A 334 0.76 18.62 10.57
C THR A 334 1.34 17.94 11.82
N LYS A 335 2.41 18.46 12.38
CA LYS A 335 2.97 17.90 13.63
C LYS A 335 1.95 17.91 14.78
N ASP A 336 1.16 18.98 14.89
CA ASP A 336 0.28 19.21 16.04
C ASP A 336 -1.21 19.05 15.76
N TYR A 337 -1.61 18.90 14.50
CA TYR A 337 -3.01 18.84 14.10
C TYR A 337 -3.29 17.76 13.07
N LEU A 338 -4.47 17.18 13.17
CA LEU A 338 -5.00 16.18 12.26
C LEU A 338 -6.39 16.58 11.78
N LEU A 339 -6.60 16.51 10.47
CA LEU A 339 -7.92 16.49 9.86
C LEU A 339 -8.12 15.14 9.20
N GLU A 340 -9.15 14.41 9.59
CA GLU A 340 -9.48 13.11 9.03
C GLU A 340 -10.95 12.98 8.69
N ALA A 341 -11.33 11.91 7.99
CA ALA A 341 -12.71 11.61 7.60
C ALA A 341 -13.39 12.77 6.84
N ARG A 342 -12.60 13.65 6.20
CA ARG A 342 -13.16 14.72 5.37
C ARG A 342 -13.56 14.16 4.01
N SER A 343 -14.82 14.28 3.67
CA SER A 343 -15.33 13.81 2.39
C SER A 343 -16.54 14.63 1.94
N PRO A 344 -16.35 15.70 1.17
CA PRO A 344 -17.46 16.47 0.60
C PRO A 344 -18.42 15.60 -0.21
N LEU A 345 -17.88 14.64 -0.97
CA LEU A 345 -18.68 13.71 -1.79
C LEU A 345 -19.64 12.86 -0.96
N TYR A 346 -19.23 12.49 0.27
CA TYR A 346 -20.08 11.72 1.19
C TYR A 346 -20.84 12.59 2.20
N GLY A 347 -20.99 13.89 1.93
CA GLY A 347 -21.74 14.81 2.79
C GLY A 347 -21.02 15.19 4.11
N LYS A 348 -19.71 14.94 4.19
CA LYS A 348 -18.87 15.31 5.34
C LYS A 348 -17.78 16.33 4.95
N PRO A 349 -18.16 17.52 4.48
CA PRO A 349 -17.19 18.50 3.98
C PRO A 349 -16.25 19.01 5.08
N LYS A 350 -16.66 18.94 6.35
CA LYS A 350 -15.87 19.42 7.48
C LYS A 350 -14.85 18.39 7.95
N GLY A 351 -15.17 17.06 7.90
CA GLY A 351 -14.38 16.03 8.54
C GLY A 351 -14.32 16.16 10.06
N ARG A 352 -13.29 15.60 10.69
CA ARG A 352 -13.00 15.70 12.12
C ARG A 352 -11.65 16.34 12.31
N PHE A 353 -11.58 17.38 13.12
CA PHE A 353 -10.36 18.15 13.35
C PHE A 353 -9.87 17.99 14.79
N TYR A 354 -8.61 17.61 14.94
CA TYR A 354 -8.00 17.29 16.22
C TYR A 354 -6.74 18.13 16.47
N PHE A 355 -6.56 18.52 17.72
CA PHE A 355 -5.26 18.89 18.25
C PHE A 355 -4.59 17.62 18.78
N THR A 356 -3.43 17.29 18.26
CA THR A 356 -2.69 16.06 18.58
C THR A 356 -1.50 16.32 19.49
N GLY A 357 -1.03 17.57 19.55
CA GLY A 357 0.21 17.92 20.22
C GLY A 357 1.36 17.01 19.74
N ALA A 358 2.24 16.66 20.65
CA ALA A 358 3.37 15.76 20.38
C ALA A 358 2.97 14.27 20.25
N ASN A 359 1.69 13.93 20.40
CA ASN A 359 1.24 12.54 20.34
C ASN A 359 1.25 12.01 18.88
N ARG A 360 1.88 10.85 18.67
CA ARG A 360 2.02 10.18 17.37
C ARG A 360 1.34 8.80 17.32
N PHE A 361 0.60 8.43 18.37
CA PHE A 361 0.08 7.07 18.51
C PHE A 361 -1.36 6.89 18.03
N GLY A 362 -2.01 7.94 17.49
CA GLY A 362 -3.36 7.86 16.94
C GLY A 362 -4.45 7.65 17.99
N ARG A 363 -4.20 8.02 19.25
CA ARG A 363 -5.14 7.86 20.37
C ARG A 363 -5.08 9.07 21.30
N GLY A 364 -6.22 9.39 21.93
CA GLY A 364 -6.29 10.43 22.93
C GLY A 364 -6.12 11.85 22.39
N TYR A 365 -6.39 12.07 21.11
CA TYR A 365 -6.38 13.40 20.51
C TYR A 365 -7.60 14.21 20.97
N GLN A 366 -7.40 15.49 21.20
CA GLN A 366 -8.48 16.40 21.53
C GLN A 366 -9.21 16.83 20.25
N ARG A 367 -10.48 16.51 20.12
CA ARG A 367 -11.33 17.01 19.03
C ARG A 367 -11.62 18.49 19.22
N VAL A 368 -11.31 19.31 18.20
CA VAL A 368 -11.30 20.79 18.31
C VAL A 368 -12.09 21.50 17.19
N ASP A 369 -13.02 20.81 16.56
CA ASP A 369 -13.80 21.36 15.41
C ASP A 369 -14.43 22.72 15.70
N ASN A 370 -14.91 22.95 16.91
CA ASN A 370 -15.72 24.11 17.29
C ASN A 370 -15.00 25.05 18.28
N TYR A 371 -13.70 24.91 18.48
CA TYR A 371 -12.95 25.72 19.42
C TYR A 371 -12.33 26.94 18.73
N PRO A 372 -12.71 28.18 19.05
CA PRO A 372 -12.24 29.40 18.39
C PRO A 372 -10.72 29.55 18.34
N GLN A 373 -10.01 29.14 19.42
CA GLN A 373 -8.55 29.21 19.50
C GLN A 373 -7.83 28.36 18.44
N HIS A 374 -8.49 27.38 17.83
CA HIS A 374 -7.95 26.52 16.78
C HIS A 374 -8.42 26.91 15.36
N ALA A 375 -9.25 27.96 15.23
CA ALA A 375 -9.85 28.38 13.96
C ALA A 375 -8.79 28.77 12.90
N ALA A 376 -7.72 29.44 13.30
CA ALA A 376 -6.63 29.81 12.39
C ALA A 376 -5.93 28.59 11.80
N GLN A 377 -5.66 27.55 12.59
CA GLN A 377 -5.08 26.30 12.11
C GLN A 377 -6.06 25.54 11.20
N ARG A 378 -7.34 25.55 11.54
CA ARG A 378 -8.37 24.97 10.66
C ARG A 378 -8.40 25.67 9.31
N ALA A 379 -8.33 27.00 9.26
CA ALA A 379 -8.27 27.77 8.04
C ALA A 379 -7.02 27.44 7.20
N LYS A 380 -5.85 27.24 7.83
CA LYS A 380 -4.64 26.79 7.16
C LYS A 380 -4.85 25.43 6.47
N PHE A 381 -5.52 24.48 7.14
CA PHE A 381 -5.85 23.17 6.54
C PHE A 381 -6.77 23.30 5.33
N GLU A 382 -7.80 24.12 5.40
CA GLU A 382 -8.70 24.36 4.26
C GLU A 382 -7.96 25.02 3.08
N MET A 383 -7.01 25.92 3.32
CA MET A 383 -6.17 26.51 2.25
C MET A 383 -5.29 25.45 1.60
N ILE A 384 -4.64 24.57 2.38
CA ILE A 384 -3.82 23.48 1.84
C ILE A 384 -4.69 22.56 0.97
N ILE A 385 -5.87 22.16 1.47
CA ILE A 385 -6.77 21.28 0.72
C ILE A 385 -7.25 21.92 -0.58
N LYS A 386 -7.55 23.22 -0.58
CA LYS A 386 -7.92 23.96 -1.80
C LYS A 386 -6.80 24.04 -2.83
N SER A 387 -5.54 24.00 -2.40
CA SER A 387 -4.38 23.99 -3.31
C SER A 387 -4.10 22.62 -3.93
N LEU A 388 -4.68 21.55 -3.36
CA LEU A 388 -4.57 20.22 -3.91
C LEU A 388 -5.48 20.05 -5.13
N PRO A 389 -5.15 19.12 -6.06
CA PRO A 389 -6.00 18.89 -7.22
C PRO A 389 -7.41 18.53 -6.81
N ALA A 390 -8.37 18.93 -7.65
CA ALA A 390 -9.78 18.67 -7.44
C ALA A 390 -10.05 17.17 -7.27
N HIS A 391 -10.97 16.87 -6.39
CA HIS A 391 -11.51 15.54 -6.17
C HIS A 391 -12.41 15.08 -7.29
N LEU A 392 -12.83 13.81 -7.22
CA LEU A 392 -14.02 13.31 -7.91
C LEU A 392 -15.30 13.88 -7.23
N GLU A 393 -15.43 15.17 -7.23
CA GLU A 393 -16.62 15.88 -6.76
C GLU A 393 -17.77 15.75 -7.78
N GLU A 394 -18.97 16.14 -7.35
CA GLU A 394 -20.10 16.28 -8.26
C GLU A 394 -19.69 17.19 -9.43
N GLY A 395 -19.88 16.72 -10.67
CA GLY A 395 -19.41 17.42 -11.89
C GLY A 395 -17.99 17.07 -12.34
N HIS A 396 -17.23 16.26 -11.61
CA HIS A 396 -15.92 15.82 -12.09
C HIS A 396 -16.06 15.12 -13.46
N PRO A 397 -15.18 15.41 -14.46
CA PRO A 397 -15.23 14.84 -15.80
C PRO A 397 -15.31 13.31 -15.85
N PHE A 398 -14.82 12.63 -14.80
CA PHE A 398 -14.95 11.19 -14.65
C PHE A 398 -16.40 10.72 -14.71
N TRP A 399 -17.34 11.38 -14.03
CA TRP A 399 -18.75 10.97 -13.98
C TRP A 399 -19.41 11.03 -15.35
N ASN A 400 -18.93 11.91 -16.22
CA ASN A 400 -19.38 12.04 -17.60
C ASN A 400 -18.67 11.07 -18.56
N SER A 401 -17.62 10.41 -18.12
CA SER A 401 -16.92 9.42 -18.93
C SER A 401 -17.78 8.16 -19.13
N LYS A 402 -17.50 7.41 -20.22
CA LYS A 402 -18.15 6.12 -20.50
C LYS A 402 -18.05 5.16 -19.31
N LEU A 403 -16.94 5.21 -18.60
CA LEU A 403 -16.66 4.34 -17.46
C LEU A 403 -17.41 4.80 -16.20
N GLY A 404 -17.44 6.09 -15.91
CA GLY A 404 -18.23 6.67 -14.82
C GLY A 404 -19.71 6.40 -14.99
N LYS A 405 -20.25 6.59 -16.20
CA LYS A 405 -21.65 6.25 -16.53
C LYS A 405 -21.94 4.76 -16.34
N ARG A 406 -21.04 3.88 -16.80
CA ARG A 406 -21.18 2.43 -16.62
C ARG A 406 -21.11 2.02 -15.15
N TRP A 407 -20.27 2.69 -14.37
CA TRP A 407 -20.18 2.47 -12.93
C TRP A 407 -21.47 2.91 -12.22
N LEU A 408 -22.02 4.09 -12.57
CA LEU A 408 -23.30 4.55 -12.04
C LEU A 408 -24.45 3.61 -12.40
N GLN A 409 -24.47 3.06 -13.62
CA GLN A 409 -25.48 2.08 -14.03
C GLN A 409 -25.42 0.78 -13.23
N LYS A 410 -24.21 0.29 -12.90
CA LYS A 410 -24.01 -0.89 -12.06
C LYS A 410 -24.26 -0.65 -10.56
N ASN A 411 -24.35 0.59 -10.17
CA ASN A 411 -24.53 1.03 -8.79
C ASN A 411 -25.57 2.16 -8.75
N PRO A 412 -26.86 1.89 -9.13
CA PRO A 412 -27.88 2.93 -9.26
C PRO A 412 -28.10 3.69 -7.95
N ASP A 413 -28.01 3.00 -6.81
CA ASP A 413 -28.12 3.62 -5.48
C ASP A 413 -26.93 4.55 -5.16
N LYS A 414 -25.87 4.45 -5.94
CA LYS A 414 -24.66 5.26 -5.81
C LYS A 414 -24.63 6.46 -6.76
N SER A 415 -25.53 6.55 -7.72
CA SER A 415 -25.85 7.84 -8.40
C SER A 415 -26.47 8.82 -7.42
N VAL A 416 -27.06 8.30 -6.36
CA VAL A 416 -27.49 8.99 -5.14
C VAL A 416 -26.35 9.12 -4.14
N LEU A 417 -25.10 8.80 -4.51
CA LEU A 417 -23.88 9.03 -3.71
C LEU A 417 -23.70 10.50 -3.32
N ALA A 418 -24.19 11.38 -4.13
CA ALA A 418 -24.45 12.75 -3.74
C ALA A 418 -25.49 12.88 -2.64
N LYS A 419 -26.26 11.83 -2.33
CA LYS A 419 -27.42 11.89 -1.45
C LYS A 419 -27.40 10.74 -0.43
N LYS A 420 -26.86 11.01 0.75
CA LYS A 420 -27.16 10.36 2.05
C LYS A 420 -26.99 8.85 2.26
N GLN A 421 -26.95 7.94 1.27
CA GLN A 421 -27.09 6.50 1.53
C GLN A 421 -25.80 5.69 1.70
N LEU A 422 -24.64 6.15 1.25
CA LEU A 422 -23.38 5.47 1.54
C LEU A 422 -22.97 5.57 3.01
N TYR A 423 -23.51 6.52 3.70
CA TYR A 423 -23.33 6.70 5.14
C TYR A 423 -23.94 5.58 5.96
N ASN A 424 -25.06 5.02 5.51
CA ASN A 424 -25.74 3.89 6.18
C ASN A 424 -25.12 2.52 5.82
N HIS A 425 -24.07 2.49 4.99
CA HIS A 425 -23.37 1.24 4.74
C HIS A 425 -22.53 0.88 5.96
N PRO A 426 -22.62 -0.36 6.51
CA PRO A 426 -21.89 -0.77 7.72
C PRO A 426 -20.38 -0.51 7.66
N ARG A 427 -19.80 -0.43 6.45
CA ARG A 427 -18.39 -0.10 6.22
C ARG A 427 -18.04 1.36 6.52
N TYR A 428 -19.01 2.27 6.57
CA TYR A 428 -18.81 3.72 6.77
C TYR A 428 -19.56 4.29 7.97
N SER A 429 -20.41 3.50 8.64
CA SER A 429 -21.22 3.92 9.79
C SER A 429 -20.39 4.44 10.97
N PHE A 430 -19.16 3.96 11.10
CA PHE A 430 -18.25 4.41 12.17
C PHE A 430 -17.72 5.86 12.00
N TYR A 431 -17.98 6.52 10.87
CA TYR A 431 -17.71 7.96 10.74
C TYR A 431 -18.73 8.82 11.51
N ASP A 432 -19.84 8.22 11.93
CA ASP A 432 -20.90 8.88 12.70
C ASP A 432 -20.78 8.63 14.21
N GLU A 433 -19.87 7.77 14.67
CA GLU A 433 -19.65 7.55 16.09
C GLU A 433 -19.09 8.81 16.73
N THR A 434 -19.93 9.44 17.51
CA THR A 434 -19.60 10.50 18.46
C THR A 434 -18.88 9.86 19.63
N ASP A 435 -17.53 9.88 19.64
CA ASP A 435 -16.72 9.71 20.83
C ASP A 435 -15.68 10.83 20.93
#